data_e5a3fcf8054fc7b92126d4ce3aa02658
#
_entry.id   e5a3fcf8054fc7b92126d4ce3aa02658
#
_cell.length_a   1.000
_cell.length_b   1.000
_cell.length_c   1.000
_cell.angle_alpha   90.00
_cell.angle_beta   90.00
_cell.angle_gamma   90.00
#
_symmetry.space_group_name_H-M   'P 1'
#
loop_
_entity.id
_entity.type
_entity.pdbx_description
1 polymer ?
#
loop_
_entity_poly.entity_id
_entity_poly.type
_entity_poly.pdbx_seq_one_letter_code
_entity_poly.pdbx_strand_id
1 'polypeptide(L)'
;AYHAKEEEIRARNHYSQWMEVYKRAIFAGLLIICVLIAARKVYEKKKRRKEIWVKQKIINIVGIFFLVIGITLLLYPEIISYLKQKQSDQTVKELTQRRSKRKQDDLLYQKAVCYNRKIFKEKQAGLKDVFSYRSVPIVLRNEKNTFGYIKIPKMKQKLPLYLGATMENMRKGAAIMGQTSLPVGQKDSNCVIAAHRGYRGIPYFRDIEQLKTGDQVIIRNLWERLDYRVTKIKVIDPYDMDKILIQKGKDMVTLLTCHPYRGHGRYRYVVYCMRNHGQKIRKQKEDR
;
A
#
# COMPACT_ATOMS: atom_id res chain seq x y z
N ALA A 1 -9.68 -27.16 -10.75
CA ALA A 1 -9.47 -26.56 -12.09
C ALA A 1 -9.26 -25.04 -12.03
N TYR A 2 -10.03 -24.28 -11.20
CA TYR A 2 -9.95 -22.82 -11.10
C TYR A 2 -8.59 -22.34 -10.53
N HIS A 3 -8.09 -22.93 -9.46
CA HIS A 3 -6.81 -22.58 -8.83
C HIS A 3 -5.60 -22.85 -9.72
N ALA A 4 -5.60 -23.95 -10.48
CA ALA A 4 -4.51 -24.28 -11.40
C ALA A 4 -4.41 -23.26 -12.56
N LYS A 5 -5.57 -22.81 -13.06
CA LYS A 5 -5.64 -21.79 -14.13
C LYS A 5 -5.20 -20.40 -13.63
N GLU A 6 -5.45 -20.09 -12.36
CA GLU A 6 -5.01 -18.86 -11.72
C GLU A 6 -3.49 -18.81 -11.47
N GLU A 7 -2.89 -19.94 -11.09
CA GLU A 7 -1.45 -20.09 -10.96
C GLU A 7 -0.72 -19.96 -12.30
N GLU A 8 -1.28 -20.56 -13.34
CA GLU A 8 -0.73 -20.49 -14.70
C GLU A 8 -0.79 -19.06 -15.25
N ILE A 9 -1.88 -18.31 -15.01
CA ILE A 9 -2.01 -16.89 -15.38
C ILE A 9 -1.03 -16.02 -14.57
N ARG A 10 -0.82 -16.30 -13.29
CA ARG A 10 0.17 -15.61 -12.45
C ARG A 10 1.60 -15.82 -12.95
N ALA A 11 1.96 -17.07 -13.24
CA ALA A 11 3.27 -17.42 -13.77
C ALA A 11 3.52 -16.74 -15.12
N ARG A 12 2.54 -16.76 -16.01
CA ARG A 12 2.61 -16.15 -17.34
C ARG A 12 2.75 -14.62 -17.26
N ASN A 13 1.99 -13.94 -16.38
CA ASN A 13 2.07 -12.49 -16.20
C ASN A 13 3.38 -12.05 -15.51
N HIS A 14 3.89 -12.82 -14.56
CA HIS A 14 5.18 -12.59 -13.94
C HIS A 14 6.32 -12.76 -14.96
N TYR A 15 6.26 -13.82 -15.77
CA TYR A 15 7.23 -14.08 -16.82
C TYR A 15 7.21 -13.00 -17.91
N SER A 16 6.03 -12.55 -18.37
CA SER A 16 5.93 -11.52 -19.39
C SER A 16 6.49 -10.16 -18.94
N GLN A 17 6.32 -9.79 -17.67
CA GLN A 17 6.86 -8.54 -17.12
C GLN A 17 8.38 -8.59 -16.88
N TRP A 18 8.88 -9.75 -16.42
CA TRP A 18 10.33 -9.97 -16.36
C TRP A 18 10.95 -9.94 -17.76
N MET A 19 10.29 -10.51 -18.74
CA MET A 19 10.74 -10.47 -20.13
C MET A 19 10.75 -9.06 -20.70
N GLU A 20 9.79 -8.20 -20.37
CA GLU A 20 9.79 -6.78 -20.80
C GLU A 20 10.92 -5.98 -20.15
N VAL A 21 11.18 -6.17 -18.87
CA VAL A 21 12.32 -5.53 -18.19
C VAL A 21 13.64 -6.05 -18.76
N TYR A 22 13.74 -7.36 -19.00
CA TYR A 22 14.93 -7.99 -19.56
C TYR A 22 15.19 -7.55 -21.01
N LYS A 23 14.15 -7.45 -21.85
CA LYS A 23 14.25 -6.90 -23.21
C LYS A 23 14.74 -5.45 -23.22
N ARG A 24 14.21 -4.60 -22.31
CA ARG A 24 14.66 -3.20 -22.18
C ARG A 24 16.11 -3.11 -21.72
N ALA A 25 16.54 -3.96 -20.78
CA ALA A 25 17.92 -4.02 -20.31
C ALA A 25 18.88 -4.52 -21.42
N ILE A 26 18.48 -5.56 -22.17
CA ILE A 26 19.24 -6.06 -23.33
C ILE A 26 19.30 -4.99 -24.41
N PHE A 27 18.19 -4.31 -24.72
CA PHE A 27 18.15 -3.26 -25.74
C PHE A 27 19.05 -2.08 -25.35
N ALA A 28 19.03 -1.65 -24.10
CA ALA A 28 19.94 -0.64 -23.58
C ALA A 28 21.42 -1.09 -23.64
N GLY A 29 21.70 -2.35 -23.28
CA GLY A 29 23.04 -2.95 -23.39
C GLY A 29 23.54 -3.04 -24.84
N LEU A 30 22.68 -3.47 -25.76
CA LEU A 30 23.00 -3.54 -27.18
C LEU A 30 23.23 -2.14 -27.79
N LEU A 31 22.45 -1.15 -27.37
CA LEU A 31 22.64 0.24 -27.81
C LEU A 31 24.01 0.79 -27.34
N ILE A 32 24.40 0.50 -26.10
CA ILE A 32 25.72 0.88 -25.57
C ILE A 32 26.84 0.17 -26.36
N ILE A 33 26.70 -1.13 -26.65
CA ILE A 33 27.66 -1.90 -27.43
C ILE A 33 27.75 -1.36 -28.86
N CYS A 34 26.64 -1.03 -29.52
CA CYS A 34 26.63 -0.42 -30.84
C CYS A 34 27.33 0.93 -30.88
N VAL A 35 27.12 1.77 -29.84
CA VAL A 35 27.82 3.06 -29.72
C VAL A 35 29.33 2.86 -29.50
N LEU A 36 29.73 1.88 -28.68
CA LEU A 36 31.14 1.56 -28.43
C LEU A 36 31.82 0.99 -29.69
N ILE A 37 31.15 0.13 -30.47
CA ILE A 37 31.65 -0.43 -31.72
C ILE A 37 31.76 0.66 -32.80
N ALA A 38 30.77 1.54 -32.90
CA ALA A 38 30.82 2.68 -33.82
C ALA A 38 31.98 3.64 -33.48
N ALA A 39 32.16 3.93 -32.18
CA ALA A 39 33.28 4.73 -31.69
C ALA A 39 34.64 4.07 -32.02
N ARG A 40 34.76 2.74 -31.86
CA ARG A 40 35.97 1.97 -32.16
C ARG A 40 36.29 1.98 -33.67
N LYS A 41 35.30 1.79 -34.55
CA LYS A 41 35.47 1.85 -36.01
C LYS A 41 35.92 3.24 -36.49
N VAL A 42 35.42 4.31 -35.90
CA VAL A 42 35.87 5.69 -36.19
C VAL A 42 37.32 5.91 -35.75
N TYR A 43 37.70 5.30 -34.59
CA TYR A 43 39.06 5.37 -34.06
C TYR A 43 40.10 4.69 -34.99
N GLU A 44 39.84 3.49 -35.48
CA GLU A 44 40.78 2.74 -36.34
C GLU A 44 40.99 3.43 -37.68
N LYS A 45 40.01 4.17 -38.21
CA LYS A 45 40.06 4.84 -39.51
C LYS A 45 40.83 6.17 -39.51
N LYS A 46 41.15 6.75 -38.37
CA LYS A 46 41.81 8.07 -38.25
C LYS A 46 43.07 8.12 -37.37
N LYS A 47 43.96 7.17 -37.50
CA LYS A 47 45.22 7.07 -36.75
C LYS A 47 46.24 8.18 -37.01
N ARG A 48 45.82 9.45 -37.21
CA ARG A 48 46.76 10.58 -37.37
C ARG A 48 46.35 11.84 -36.58
N ARG A 49 47.23 12.19 -35.60
CA ARG A 49 47.49 13.48 -34.93
C ARG A 49 46.53 13.96 -33.78
N LYS A 50 47.06 14.92 -33.00
CA LYS A 50 46.61 15.52 -31.73
C LYS A 50 45.10 15.75 -31.53
N GLU A 51 44.30 15.88 -32.58
CA GLU A 51 42.84 16.00 -32.53
C GLU A 51 42.12 14.73 -31.98
N ILE A 52 42.82 13.60 -32.07
CA ILE A 52 42.29 12.29 -31.61
C ILE A 52 42.11 12.26 -30.10
N TRP A 53 43.01 12.87 -29.36
CA TRP A 53 42.99 12.86 -27.89
C TRP A 53 41.79 13.67 -27.32
N VAL A 54 41.47 14.81 -27.92
CA VAL A 54 40.33 15.64 -27.52
C VAL A 54 38.99 14.91 -27.81
N LYS A 55 38.90 14.30 -29.02
CA LYS A 55 37.71 13.50 -29.39
C LYS A 55 37.51 12.29 -28.51
N GLN A 56 38.60 11.59 -28.14
CA GLN A 56 38.52 10.47 -27.20
C GLN A 56 38.06 10.89 -25.82
N LYS A 57 38.52 12.04 -25.30
CA LYS A 57 38.01 12.59 -24.02
C LYS A 57 36.52 12.93 -24.11
N ILE A 58 36.08 13.55 -25.20
CA ILE A 58 34.66 13.88 -25.40
C ILE A 58 33.80 12.60 -25.43
N ILE A 59 34.25 11.59 -26.18
CA ILE A 59 33.55 10.28 -26.26
C ILE A 59 33.47 9.63 -24.88
N ASN A 60 34.55 9.65 -24.12
CA ASN A 60 34.56 9.09 -22.75
C ASN A 60 33.65 9.87 -21.82
N ILE A 61 33.64 11.21 -21.90
CA ILE A 61 32.74 12.05 -21.09
C ILE A 61 31.27 11.77 -21.46
N VAL A 62 30.94 11.67 -22.74
CA VAL A 62 29.62 11.34 -23.24
C VAL A 62 29.21 9.92 -22.78
N GLY A 63 30.16 8.95 -22.88
CA GLY A 63 29.93 7.58 -22.39
C GLY A 63 29.64 7.53 -20.89
N ILE A 64 30.43 8.25 -20.08
CA ILE A 64 30.22 8.36 -18.63
C ILE A 64 28.89 9.06 -18.35
N PHE A 65 28.53 10.11 -19.07
CA PHE A 65 27.25 10.81 -18.92
C PHE A 65 26.06 9.88 -19.15
N PHE A 66 26.06 9.10 -20.22
CA PHE A 66 25.00 8.11 -20.49
C PHE A 66 24.99 6.97 -19.48
N LEU A 67 26.15 6.52 -18.99
CA LEU A 67 26.25 5.53 -17.94
C LEU A 67 25.61 6.04 -16.64
N VAL A 68 25.91 7.28 -16.25
CA VAL A 68 25.32 7.90 -15.04
C VAL A 68 23.82 8.05 -15.20
N ILE A 69 23.31 8.48 -16.35
CA ILE A 69 21.86 8.54 -16.62
C ILE A 69 21.24 7.15 -16.52
N GLY A 70 21.84 6.13 -17.13
CA GLY A 70 21.35 4.76 -17.09
C GLY A 70 21.25 4.22 -15.67
N ILE A 71 22.29 4.40 -14.87
CA ILE A 71 22.30 4.01 -13.44
C ILE A 71 21.24 4.79 -12.66
N THR A 72 21.12 6.10 -12.89
CA THR A 72 20.11 6.94 -12.21
C THR A 72 18.70 6.48 -12.53
N LEU A 73 18.40 6.16 -13.78
CA LEU A 73 17.08 5.65 -14.18
C LEU A 73 16.76 4.27 -13.58
N LEU A 74 17.77 3.41 -13.44
CA LEU A 74 17.60 2.10 -12.78
C LEU A 74 17.38 2.21 -11.29
N LEU A 75 18.09 3.11 -10.59
CA LEU A 75 17.99 3.28 -9.15
C LEU A 75 16.82 4.17 -8.73
N TYR A 76 16.29 5.01 -9.64
CA TYR A 76 15.23 5.96 -9.36
C TYR A 76 14.00 5.34 -8.67
N PRO A 77 13.41 4.21 -9.15
CA PRO A 77 12.25 3.61 -8.52
C PRO A 77 12.54 3.09 -7.10
N GLU A 78 13.73 2.53 -6.88
CA GLU A 78 14.15 2.03 -5.56
C GLU A 78 14.34 3.19 -4.56
N ILE A 79 15.00 4.27 -4.98
CA ILE A 79 15.21 5.46 -4.16
C ILE A 79 13.86 6.08 -3.77
N ILE A 80 12.95 6.26 -4.72
CA ILE A 80 11.61 6.82 -4.44
C ILE A 80 10.82 5.91 -3.50
N SER A 81 10.89 4.59 -3.70
CA SER A 81 10.26 3.61 -2.81
C SER A 81 10.80 3.72 -1.39
N TYR A 82 12.12 3.77 -1.23
CA TYR A 82 12.79 3.93 0.05
C TYR A 82 12.39 5.24 0.76
N LEU A 83 12.41 6.37 0.05
CA LEU A 83 12.03 7.67 0.63
C LEU A 83 10.57 7.68 1.10
N LYS A 84 9.66 7.12 0.34
CA LYS A 84 8.24 7.02 0.73
C LYS A 84 8.03 6.08 1.91
N GLN A 85 8.71 4.94 1.93
CA GLN A 85 8.66 4.03 3.07
C GLN A 85 9.17 4.73 4.33
N LYS A 86 10.29 5.44 4.26
CA LYS A 86 10.84 6.25 5.36
C LYS A 86 9.85 7.31 5.85
N GLN A 87 9.17 8.00 4.94
CA GLN A 87 8.13 8.98 5.29
C GLN A 87 6.93 8.31 6.00
N SER A 88 6.50 7.15 5.52
CA SER A 88 5.45 6.34 6.16
C SER A 88 5.87 5.94 7.57
N ASP A 89 7.09 5.43 7.74
CA ASP A 89 7.63 4.99 9.03
C ASP A 89 7.77 6.15 10.01
N GLN A 90 8.21 7.33 9.56
CA GLN A 90 8.25 8.54 10.38
C GLN A 90 6.86 8.94 10.86
N THR A 91 5.86 8.95 9.97
CA THR A 91 4.48 9.26 10.34
C THR A 91 3.96 8.28 11.39
N VAL A 92 4.22 7.00 11.22
CA VAL A 92 3.83 5.97 12.19
C VAL A 92 4.59 6.11 13.51
N LYS A 93 5.88 6.46 13.49
CA LYS A 93 6.67 6.69 14.69
C LYS A 93 6.10 7.85 15.52
N GLU A 94 5.77 8.97 14.88
CA GLU A 94 5.12 10.10 15.55
C GLU A 94 3.76 9.73 16.15
N LEU A 95 2.93 8.97 15.40
CA LEU A 95 1.65 8.47 15.91
C LEU A 95 1.81 7.53 17.11
N THR A 96 2.89 6.75 17.14
CA THR A 96 3.20 5.83 18.24
C THR A 96 3.63 6.59 19.50
N GLN A 97 4.36 7.69 19.34
CA GLN A 97 4.85 8.54 20.45
C GLN A 97 3.78 9.47 21.02
N ARG A 98 2.72 9.77 20.26
CA ARG A 98 1.62 10.62 20.73
C ARG A 98 0.91 9.95 21.91
N ARG A 99 0.74 10.73 22.99
CA ARG A 99 -0.06 10.29 24.15
C ARG A 99 -1.52 10.07 23.74
N SER A 100 -2.10 8.93 24.11
CA SER A 100 -3.53 8.68 23.91
C SER A 100 -4.38 9.74 24.59
N LYS A 101 -5.33 10.30 23.86
CA LYS A 101 -6.36 11.18 24.42
C LYS A 101 -7.37 10.37 25.20
N ARG A 102 -8.00 10.97 26.20
CA ARG A 102 -9.12 10.36 26.92
C ARG A 102 -10.35 10.34 26.01
N LYS A 103 -10.99 9.18 25.88
CA LYS A 103 -12.18 9.00 25.03
C LYS A 103 -13.36 9.88 25.48
N GLN A 104 -13.53 10.02 26.79
CA GLN A 104 -14.69 10.67 27.39
C GLN A 104 -14.72 12.18 27.11
N ASP A 105 -13.54 12.82 27.06
CA ASP A 105 -13.39 14.27 26.93
C ASP A 105 -13.10 14.69 25.46
N ASP A 106 -13.03 13.74 24.51
CA ASP A 106 -12.66 14.02 23.13
C ASP A 106 -13.89 14.09 22.23
N LEU A 107 -14.26 15.31 21.84
CA LEU A 107 -15.36 15.57 20.91
C LEU A 107 -15.25 14.77 19.59
N LEU A 108 -14.02 14.55 19.11
CA LEU A 108 -13.79 13.77 17.90
C LEU A 108 -14.18 12.31 18.10
N TYR A 109 -13.90 11.74 19.29
CA TYR A 109 -14.35 10.39 19.63
C TYR A 109 -15.87 10.29 19.61
N GLN A 110 -16.56 11.25 20.25
CA GLN A 110 -18.03 11.30 20.27
C GLN A 110 -18.62 11.40 18.86
N LYS A 111 -18.03 12.26 18.02
CA LYS A 111 -18.41 12.36 16.59
C LYS A 111 -18.23 11.04 15.85
N ALA A 112 -17.13 10.31 16.09
CA ALA A 112 -16.87 9.02 15.44
C ALA A 112 -17.88 7.96 15.90
N VAL A 113 -18.23 7.93 17.18
CA VAL A 113 -19.27 7.04 17.74
C VAL A 113 -20.65 7.37 17.16
N CYS A 114 -21.01 8.65 17.11
CA CYS A 114 -22.28 9.10 16.51
C CYS A 114 -22.36 8.74 15.03
N TYR A 115 -21.28 8.96 14.27
CA TYR A 115 -21.20 8.56 12.86
C TYR A 115 -21.42 7.06 12.67
N ASN A 116 -20.76 6.21 13.45
CA ASN A 116 -20.94 4.77 13.37
C ASN A 116 -22.40 4.36 13.66
N ARG A 117 -23.03 4.93 14.69
CA ARG A 117 -24.44 4.68 15.01
C ARG A 117 -25.39 5.13 13.89
N LYS A 118 -25.10 6.28 13.28
CA LYS A 118 -25.89 6.82 12.18
C LYS A 118 -25.88 5.85 10.99
N ILE A 119 -24.69 5.49 10.49
CA ILE A 119 -24.57 4.62 9.30
C ILE A 119 -25.16 3.23 9.55
N PHE A 120 -25.05 2.71 10.78
CA PHE A 120 -25.70 1.45 11.16
C PHE A 120 -27.22 1.54 11.10
N LYS A 121 -27.81 2.59 11.69
CA LYS A 121 -29.26 2.84 11.63
C LYS A 121 -29.77 3.01 10.19
N GLU A 122 -29.02 3.70 9.37
CA GLU A 122 -29.31 3.94 7.96
C GLU A 122 -28.95 2.72 7.06
N LYS A 123 -28.57 1.56 7.66
CA LYS A 123 -28.16 0.35 6.93
C LYS A 123 -27.12 0.61 5.85
N GLN A 124 -26.24 1.57 6.09
CA GLN A 124 -25.20 2.03 5.15
C GLN A 124 -25.75 2.42 3.77
N ALA A 125 -26.94 3.01 3.71
CA ALA A 125 -27.60 3.43 2.46
C ALA A 125 -26.71 4.35 1.58
N GLY A 126 -25.73 5.04 2.17
CA GLY A 126 -24.73 5.83 1.45
C GLY A 126 -23.64 5.04 0.74
N LEU A 127 -23.50 3.72 1.02
CA LEU A 127 -22.51 2.85 0.38
C LEU A 127 -23.09 2.26 -0.91
N LYS A 128 -23.37 3.13 -1.91
CA LYS A 128 -24.08 2.76 -3.14
C LYS A 128 -23.15 2.37 -4.30
N ASP A 129 -21.96 2.96 -4.36
CA ASP A 129 -21.04 2.79 -5.47
C ASP A 129 -19.57 2.92 -5.04
N VAL A 130 -18.67 2.67 -6.00
CA VAL A 130 -17.23 2.75 -5.79
C VAL A 130 -16.70 4.16 -5.49
N PHE A 131 -17.50 5.20 -5.64
CA PHE A 131 -17.12 6.59 -5.35
C PHE A 131 -17.57 7.04 -3.95
N SER A 132 -18.58 6.41 -3.36
CA SER A 132 -19.13 6.74 -2.04
C SER A 132 -18.09 6.59 -0.91
N TYR A 133 -17.05 5.80 -1.13
CA TYR A 133 -15.99 5.54 -0.15
C TYR A 133 -14.91 6.62 -0.03
N ARG A 134 -14.95 7.66 -0.88
CA ARG A 134 -13.88 8.70 -0.91
C ARG A 134 -13.95 9.68 0.25
N SER A 135 -15.14 9.93 0.80
CA SER A 135 -15.34 10.92 1.84
C SER A 135 -15.82 10.32 3.16
N VAL A 136 -15.32 10.85 4.26
CA VAL A 136 -15.83 10.61 5.62
C VAL A 136 -16.20 11.98 6.19
N PRO A 137 -17.40 12.18 6.77
CA PRO A 137 -17.84 13.48 7.25
C PRO A 137 -17.23 13.85 8.63
N ILE A 138 -15.95 13.59 8.77
CA ILE A 138 -15.15 13.89 9.97
C ILE A 138 -13.84 14.52 9.53
N VAL A 139 -13.56 15.70 10.05
CA VAL A 139 -12.30 16.42 9.79
C VAL A 139 -11.33 16.17 10.93
N LEU A 140 -10.14 15.67 10.58
CA LEU A 140 -9.05 15.55 11.51
C LEU A 140 -8.23 16.87 11.53
N ARG A 141 -8.11 17.47 12.72
CA ARG A 141 -7.29 18.68 12.91
C ARG A 141 -5.86 18.28 13.30
N ASN A 142 -5.22 17.44 12.50
CA ASN A 142 -3.81 17.13 12.68
C ASN A 142 -3.05 17.35 11.37
N GLU A 143 -1.79 17.74 11.45
CA GLU A 143 -0.95 18.15 10.32
C GLU A 143 -0.90 17.12 9.18
N LYS A 144 -1.00 15.84 9.51
CA LYS A 144 -0.89 14.73 8.56
C LYS A 144 -2.24 14.12 8.18
N ASN A 145 -3.36 14.64 8.71
CA ASN A 145 -4.71 14.12 8.47
C ASN A 145 -4.83 12.59 8.66
N THR A 146 -4.17 12.06 9.69
CA THR A 146 -4.11 10.63 9.99
C THR A 146 -5.00 10.26 11.17
N PHE A 147 -5.80 9.20 11.05
CA PHE A 147 -6.64 8.65 12.11
C PHE A 147 -5.85 7.75 13.07
N GLY A 148 -4.72 7.24 12.63
CA GLY A 148 -3.88 6.31 13.37
C GLY A 148 -2.99 5.50 12.44
N TYR A 149 -2.73 4.25 12.81
CA TYR A 149 -2.03 3.31 11.93
C TYR A 149 -2.61 1.89 12.04
N ILE A 150 -2.40 1.11 10.99
CA ILE A 150 -2.65 -0.33 10.96
C ILE A 150 -1.31 -1.09 10.98
N LYS A 151 -1.20 -2.14 11.81
CA LYS A 151 -0.07 -3.07 11.84
C LYS A 151 -0.56 -4.48 11.53
N ILE A 152 0.08 -5.14 10.58
CA ILE A 152 -0.21 -6.51 10.18
C ILE A 152 1.09 -7.31 10.28
N PRO A 153 1.35 -7.96 11.44
CA PRO A 153 2.65 -8.59 11.73
C PRO A 153 3.06 -9.63 10.68
N LYS A 154 2.13 -10.47 10.24
CA LYS A 154 2.37 -11.51 9.23
C LYS A 154 2.92 -10.97 7.92
N MET A 155 2.45 -9.80 7.50
CA MET A 155 2.90 -9.12 6.29
C MET A 155 4.12 -8.20 6.55
N LYS A 156 4.58 -8.09 7.80
CA LYS A 156 5.60 -7.10 8.23
C LYS A 156 5.23 -5.67 7.83
N GLN A 157 3.92 -5.34 7.79
CA GLN A 157 3.41 -4.03 7.38
C GLN A 157 2.95 -3.21 8.58
N LYS A 158 3.31 -1.94 8.57
CA LYS A 158 2.81 -0.92 9.51
C LYS A 158 2.57 0.36 8.71
N LEU A 159 1.31 0.72 8.47
CA LEU A 159 0.92 1.77 7.54
C LEU A 159 0.12 2.84 8.27
N PRO A 160 0.34 4.14 8.02
CA PRO A 160 -0.55 5.19 8.49
C PRO A 160 -1.95 4.98 7.91
N LEU A 161 -2.97 5.35 8.68
CA LEU A 161 -4.37 5.15 8.39
C LEU A 161 -5.06 6.51 8.19
N TYR A 162 -5.57 6.74 7.00
CA TYR A 162 -6.22 7.97 6.57
C TYR A 162 -7.74 7.83 6.50
N LEU A 163 -8.47 8.95 6.62
CA LEU A 163 -9.92 8.98 6.39
C LEU A 163 -10.24 9.22 4.93
N GLY A 164 -11.10 8.37 4.35
CA GLY A 164 -11.52 8.41 2.96
C GLY A 164 -10.52 7.71 2.03
N ALA A 165 -11.02 6.74 1.26
CA ALA A 165 -10.21 5.95 0.34
C ALA A 165 -9.98 6.69 -1.00
N THR A 166 -9.41 7.89 -0.93
CA THR A 166 -8.97 8.63 -2.12
C THR A 166 -7.66 8.07 -2.65
N MET A 167 -7.39 8.30 -3.94
CA MET A 167 -6.11 7.92 -4.55
C MET A 167 -4.92 8.58 -3.83
N GLU A 168 -5.10 9.82 -3.36
CA GLU A 168 -4.08 10.54 -2.61
C GLU A 168 -3.76 9.85 -1.27
N ASN A 169 -4.78 9.52 -0.48
CA ASN A 169 -4.62 8.85 0.81
C ASN A 169 -4.01 7.45 0.64
N MET A 170 -4.48 6.68 -0.33
CA MET A 170 -3.96 5.34 -0.62
C MET A 170 -2.50 5.34 -1.13
N ARG A 171 -2.05 6.45 -1.74
CA ARG A 171 -0.62 6.63 -2.11
C ARG A 171 0.28 6.91 -0.91
N LYS A 172 -0.27 7.32 0.23
CA LYS A 172 0.45 7.63 1.47
C LYS A 172 0.41 6.47 2.48
N GLY A 173 -0.62 5.61 2.41
CA GLY A 173 -0.82 4.52 3.37
C GLY A 173 -2.08 3.71 3.10
N ALA A 174 -2.69 3.22 4.17
CA ALA A 174 -4.01 2.61 4.13
C ALA A 174 -5.09 3.67 4.39
N ALA A 175 -6.29 3.46 3.86
CA ALA A 175 -7.38 4.43 3.99
C ALA A 175 -8.69 3.75 4.42
N ILE A 176 -9.38 4.36 5.37
CA ILE A 176 -10.72 3.96 5.78
C ILE A 176 -11.71 4.37 4.68
N MET A 177 -12.49 3.44 4.20
CA MET A 177 -13.54 3.73 3.22
C MET A 177 -14.64 4.56 3.86
N GLY A 178 -15.08 5.60 3.16
CA GLY A 178 -16.28 6.35 3.51
C GLY A 178 -17.50 5.46 3.53
N GLN A 179 -18.54 5.85 4.26
CA GLN A 179 -19.77 5.08 4.48
C GLN A 179 -19.56 3.72 5.16
N THR A 180 -18.37 3.49 5.72
CA THR A 180 -18.07 2.36 6.61
C THR A 180 -17.68 2.88 8.00
N SER A 181 -17.69 2.00 9.01
CA SER A 181 -17.43 2.42 10.38
C SER A 181 -16.01 2.93 10.59
N LEU A 182 -15.85 3.84 11.54
CA LEU A 182 -14.53 4.18 12.10
C LEU A 182 -14.15 3.17 13.17
N PRO A 183 -12.88 2.77 13.27
CA PRO A 183 -12.42 1.77 14.21
C PRO A 183 -12.23 2.39 15.61
N VAL A 184 -13.32 2.47 16.37
CA VAL A 184 -13.38 3.00 17.75
C VAL A 184 -13.75 1.95 18.80
N GLY A 185 -13.71 0.66 18.43
CA GLY A 185 -13.97 -0.44 19.34
C GLY A 185 -15.45 -0.59 19.73
N GLN A 186 -16.35 -0.31 18.80
CA GLN A 186 -17.79 -0.33 18.98
C GLN A 186 -18.41 -1.57 18.32
N LYS A 187 -19.40 -2.22 18.95
CA LYS A 187 -20.25 -3.21 18.29
C LYS A 187 -21.09 -2.56 17.19
N ASP A 188 -21.70 -3.39 16.35
CA ASP A 188 -22.47 -2.96 15.19
C ASP A 188 -21.61 -2.07 14.26
N SER A 189 -20.38 -2.53 14.00
CA SER A 189 -19.41 -1.79 13.20
C SER A 189 -18.61 -2.70 12.27
N ASN A 190 -18.31 -2.19 11.09
CA ASN A 190 -17.33 -2.76 10.17
C ASN A 190 -16.51 -1.63 9.54
N CYS A 191 -15.27 -1.49 9.97
CA CYS A 191 -14.32 -0.55 9.38
C CYS A 191 -13.65 -1.19 8.16
N VAL A 192 -13.98 -0.73 6.95
CA VAL A 192 -13.33 -1.21 5.73
C VAL A 192 -12.11 -0.36 5.44
N ILE A 193 -10.97 -1.02 5.37
CA ILE A 193 -9.66 -0.40 5.13
C ILE A 193 -9.12 -0.85 3.78
N ALA A 194 -9.02 0.10 2.86
CA ALA A 194 -8.47 -0.12 1.53
C ALA A 194 -6.99 0.29 1.46
N ALA A 195 -6.22 -0.45 0.71
CA ALA A 195 -4.85 -0.06 0.33
C ALA A 195 -4.49 -0.65 -1.04
N HIS A 196 -3.51 -0.04 -1.70
CA HIS A 196 -2.99 -0.58 -2.95
C HIS A 196 -2.40 -1.98 -2.76
N ARG A 197 -2.53 -2.83 -3.78
CA ARG A 197 -1.87 -4.12 -3.82
C ARG A 197 -0.45 -4.01 -4.40
N GLY A 198 0.39 -3.18 -3.73
CA GLY A 198 1.67 -2.72 -4.23
C GLY A 198 1.54 -1.50 -5.16
N TYR A 199 2.32 -0.49 -4.92
CA TYR A 199 2.33 0.72 -5.74
C TYR A 199 3.71 1.38 -5.71
N ARG A 200 4.33 1.56 -6.87
CA ARG A 200 5.65 2.20 -7.02
C ARG A 200 6.71 1.67 -6.05
N GLY A 201 6.87 0.33 -5.98
CA GLY A 201 7.84 -0.35 -5.11
C GLY A 201 7.39 -0.55 -3.66
N ILE A 202 6.41 0.22 -3.16
CA ILE A 202 5.90 0.07 -1.80
C ILE A 202 4.91 -1.10 -1.76
N PRO A 203 5.06 -2.06 -0.82
CA PRO A 203 4.25 -3.27 -0.80
C PRO A 203 2.79 -3.04 -0.40
N TYR A 204 2.47 -2.14 0.53
CA TYR A 204 1.11 -1.94 1.08
C TYR A 204 0.41 -3.28 1.40
N PHE A 205 -0.68 -3.62 0.69
CA PHE A 205 -1.39 -4.89 0.80
C PHE A 205 -1.01 -5.90 -0.29
N ARG A 206 0.19 -5.77 -0.91
CA ARG A 206 0.68 -6.71 -1.93
C ARG A 206 0.59 -8.16 -1.45
N ASP A 207 1.08 -8.39 -0.25
CA ASP A 207 1.27 -9.73 0.31
C ASP A 207 0.08 -10.19 1.17
N ILE A 208 -1.11 -9.62 0.97
CA ILE A 208 -2.32 -9.88 1.76
C ILE A 208 -2.77 -11.36 1.70
N GLU A 209 -2.41 -12.07 0.64
CA GLU A 209 -2.71 -13.51 0.48
C GLU A 209 -1.96 -14.41 1.46
N GLN A 210 -0.91 -13.89 2.11
CA GLN A 210 -0.21 -14.61 3.18
C GLN A 210 -1.05 -14.73 4.46
N LEU A 211 -2.10 -13.93 4.60
CA LEU A 211 -2.97 -13.95 5.77
C LEU A 211 -3.81 -15.22 5.79
N LYS A 212 -3.93 -15.79 6.99
CA LYS A 212 -4.77 -16.96 7.29
C LYS A 212 -5.68 -16.65 8.46
N THR A 213 -6.74 -17.44 8.61
CA THR A 213 -7.61 -17.38 9.80
C THR A 213 -6.78 -17.49 11.07
N GLY A 214 -7.04 -16.61 12.05
CA GLY A 214 -6.30 -16.49 13.29
C GLY A 214 -5.18 -15.45 13.28
N ASP A 215 -4.68 -15.00 12.12
CA ASP A 215 -3.64 -13.99 12.03
C ASP A 215 -4.10 -12.64 12.62
N GLN A 216 -3.16 -11.93 13.22
CA GLN A 216 -3.43 -10.70 13.94
C GLN A 216 -3.41 -9.48 13.02
N VAL A 217 -4.41 -8.60 13.21
CA VAL A 217 -4.48 -7.25 12.66
C VAL A 217 -4.65 -6.27 13.80
N ILE A 218 -3.80 -5.27 13.89
CA ILE A 218 -3.78 -4.28 14.97
C ILE A 218 -4.08 -2.92 14.39
N ILE A 219 -5.04 -2.22 14.97
CA ILE A 219 -5.28 -0.80 14.69
C ILE A 219 -4.92 0.00 15.92
N ARG A 220 -4.12 1.03 15.76
CA ARG A 220 -3.88 2.06 16.76
C ARG A 220 -4.52 3.34 16.27
N ASN A 221 -5.62 3.71 16.88
CA ASN A 221 -6.28 4.99 16.62
C ASN A 221 -5.76 6.08 17.60
N LEU A 222 -6.39 7.25 17.62
CA LEU A 222 -5.98 8.38 18.45
C LEU A 222 -6.14 8.11 19.96
N TRP A 223 -6.94 7.13 20.35
CA TRP A 223 -7.32 6.88 21.73
C TRP A 223 -6.81 5.56 22.28
N GLU A 224 -6.83 4.49 21.45
CA GLU A 224 -6.55 3.13 21.94
C GLU A 224 -5.95 2.22 20.87
N ARG A 225 -5.46 1.09 21.33
CA ARG A 225 -5.10 -0.05 20.50
C ARG A 225 -6.28 -1.02 20.42
N LEU A 226 -6.60 -1.43 19.22
CA LEU A 226 -7.65 -2.36 18.88
C LEU A 226 -7.04 -3.60 18.22
N ASP A 227 -7.23 -4.75 18.82
CA ASP A 227 -6.69 -6.02 18.31
C ASP A 227 -7.81 -6.82 17.64
N TYR A 228 -7.57 -7.25 16.41
CA TYR A 228 -8.48 -8.06 15.59
C TYR A 228 -7.77 -9.34 15.14
N ARG A 229 -8.57 -10.36 14.82
CA ARG A 229 -8.08 -11.60 14.20
C ARG A 229 -8.82 -11.88 12.91
N VAL A 230 -8.09 -12.35 11.91
CA VAL A 230 -8.66 -12.82 10.64
C VAL A 230 -9.60 -13.98 10.91
N THR A 231 -10.83 -13.90 10.40
CA THR A 231 -11.86 -14.94 10.55
C THR A 231 -12.30 -15.55 9.23
N LYS A 232 -12.20 -14.78 8.13
CA LYS A 232 -12.64 -15.21 6.81
C LYS A 232 -11.92 -14.43 5.73
N ILE A 233 -11.72 -15.08 4.60
CA ILE A 233 -11.10 -14.48 3.40
C ILE A 233 -11.99 -14.80 2.20
N LYS A 234 -12.18 -13.82 1.32
CA LYS A 234 -12.95 -13.97 0.08
C LYS A 234 -12.36 -13.13 -1.06
N VAL A 235 -12.60 -13.60 -2.27
CA VAL A 235 -12.54 -12.78 -3.48
C VAL A 235 -13.97 -12.43 -3.87
N ILE A 236 -14.22 -11.14 -4.11
CA ILE A 236 -15.56 -10.62 -4.46
C ILE A 236 -15.50 -9.76 -5.70
N ASP A 237 -16.63 -9.54 -6.35
CA ASP A 237 -16.76 -8.54 -7.39
C ASP A 237 -16.59 -7.12 -6.82
N PRO A 238 -16.03 -6.16 -7.58
CA PRO A 238 -15.89 -4.76 -7.14
C PRO A 238 -17.19 -4.09 -6.73
N TYR A 239 -18.33 -4.52 -7.28
CA TYR A 239 -19.65 -3.97 -7.05
C TYR A 239 -20.44 -4.69 -5.96
N ASP A 240 -19.88 -5.78 -5.37
CA ASP A 240 -20.53 -6.64 -4.38
C ASP A 240 -20.47 -6.00 -2.96
N MET A 241 -21.03 -4.79 -2.84
CA MET A 241 -20.95 -4.00 -1.59
C MET A 241 -21.62 -4.67 -0.40
N ASP A 242 -22.58 -5.58 -0.64
CA ASP A 242 -23.24 -6.35 0.42
C ASP A 242 -22.28 -7.22 1.24
N LYS A 243 -21.14 -7.58 0.65
CA LYS A 243 -20.13 -8.41 1.32
C LYS A 243 -19.31 -7.66 2.37
N ILE A 244 -19.37 -6.32 2.38
CA ILE A 244 -18.60 -5.49 3.31
C ILE A 244 -19.49 -4.68 4.28
N LEU A 245 -20.78 -4.97 4.34
CA LEU A 245 -21.72 -4.31 5.22
C LEU A 245 -21.46 -4.63 6.71
N ILE A 246 -21.97 -3.77 7.57
CA ILE A 246 -21.96 -3.95 9.03
C ILE A 246 -22.81 -5.17 9.40
N GLN A 247 -22.28 -6.01 10.27
CA GLN A 247 -22.99 -7.16 10.84
C GLN A 247 -23.40 -6.84 12.28
N LYS A 248 -24.69 -6.96 12.58
CA LYS A 248 -25.25 -6.69 13.92
C LYS A 248 -24.52 -7.49 15.01
N GLY A 249 -24.23 -6.83 16.12
CA GLY A 249 -23.56 -7.43 17.28
C GLY A 249 -22.03 -7.55 17.15
N LYS A 250 -21.46 -7.28 15.98
CA LYS A 250 -20.03 -7.49 15.72
C LYS A 250 -19.23 -6.18 15.70
N ASP A 251 -17.99 -6.24 16.18
CA ASP A 251 -16.95 -5.23 15.97
C ASP A 251 -15.95 -5.79 14.97
N MET A 252 -15.96 -5.28 13.75
CA MET A 252 -15.22 -5.83 12.62
C MET A 252 -14.30 -4.81 11.99
N VAL A 253 -13.23 -5.34 11.42
CA VAL A 253 -12.38 -4.67 10.43
C VAL A 253 -12.30 -5.55 9.20
N THR A 254 -12.47 -4.93 8.04
CA THR A 254 -12.34 -5.60 6.75
C THR A 254 -11.22 -4.97 5.95
N LEU A 255 -10.20 -5.75 5.59
CA LEU A 255 -9.13 -5.30 4.70
C LEU A 255 -9.54 -5.57 3.26
N LEU A 256 -9.32 -4.58 2.38
CA LEU A 256 -9.73 -4.65 0.99
C LEU A 256 -8.60 -4.18 0.06
N THR A 257 -8.34 -4.94 -1.00
CA THR A 257 -7.40 -4.56 -2.04
C THR A 257 -7.80 -5.14 -3.40
N CYS A 258 -7.15 -4.68 -4.46
CA CYS A 258 -7.38 -5.20 -5.81
C CYS A 258 -6.90 -6.66 -5.95
N HIS A 259 -7.58 -7.46 -6.77
CA HIS A 259 -7.24 -8.84 -7.08
C HIS A 259 -7.50 -9.13 -8.57
N PRO A 260 -6.69 -9.98 -9.23
CA PRO A 260 -5.40 -10.50 -8.77
C PRO A 260 -4.30 -9.44 -8.71
N TYR A 261 -3.17 -9.77 -8.08
CA TYR A 261 -2.00 -8.89 -8.08
C TYR A 261 -1.55 -8.64 -9.53
N ARG A 262 -1.39 -7.36 -9.90
CA ARG A 262 -1.08 -6.89 -11.27
C ARG A 262 -2.15 -7.22 -12.33
N GLY A 263 -3.34 -7.65 -11.94
CA GLY A 263 -4.44 -8.06 -12.84
C GLY A 263 -5.51 -6.97 -13.08
N HIS A 264 -5.13 -5.70 -13.19
CA HIS A 264 -6.04 -4.56 -13.45
C HIS A 264 -7.20 -4.41 -12.47
N GLY A 265 -7.19 -5.12 -11.32
CA GLY A 265 -8.19 -4.97 -10.25
C GLY A 265 -9.59 -5.47 -10.63
N ARG A 266 -9.68 -6.52 -11.42
CA ARG A 266 -10.96 -7.13 -11.85
C ARG A 266 -11.84 -7.54 -10.67
N TYR A 267 -11.22 -8.01 -9.57
CA TYR A 267 -11.87 -8.42 -8.33
C TYR A 267 -11.33 -7.66 -7.13
N ARG A 268 -11.89 -7.94 -5.95
CA ARG A 268 -11.38 -7.46 -4.66
C ARG A 268 -11.04 -8.63 -3.77
N TYR A 269 -9.84 -8.61 -3.20
CA TYR A 269 -9.43 -9.53 -2.14
C TYR A 269 -9.83 -8.93 -0.81
N VAL A 270 -10.62 -9.67 -0.05
CA VAL A 270 -11.25 -9.18 1.18
C VAL A 270 -10.88 -10.09 2.33
N VAL A 271 -10.35 -9.52 3.41
CA VAL A 271 -9.99 -10.21 4.64
C VAL A 271 -10.85 -9.65 5.79
N TYR A 272 -11.74 -10.47 6.32
CA TYR A 272 -12.61 -10.12 7.44
C TYR A 272 -11.92 -10.43 8.76
N CYS A 273 -11.89 -9.45 9.65
CA CYS A 273 -11.29 -9.57 10.97
C CYS A 273 -12.30 -9.21 12.05
N MET A 274 -12.37 -10.03 13.08
CA MET A 274 -13.23 -9.81 14.25
C MET A 274 -12.42 -9.29 15.42
N ARG A 275 -13.02 -8.41 16.21
CA ARG A 275 -12.43 -7.93 17.45
C ARG A 275 -12.09 -9.08 18.38
N ASN A 276 -10.86 -9.09 18.87
CA ASN A 276 -10.42 -10.01 19.90
C ASN A 276 -10.66 -9.38 21.29
N HIS A 277 -11.71 -9.78 21.97
CA HIS A 277 -12.03 -9.32 23.32
C HIS A 277 -11.31 -10.10 24.43
N GLY A 278 -10.58 -11.16 24.09
CA GLY A 278 -9.95 -12.07 25.04
C GLY A 278 -8.43 -12.01 24.99
N GLN A 279 -7.88 -11.34 25.90
CA GLN A 279 -6.72 -11.48 26.76
C GLN A 279 -6.16 -10.08 27.07
N LYS A 280 -6.24 -9.66 28.34
CA LYS A 280 -5.32 -8.67 28.88
C LYS A 280 -3.92 -9.18 28.57
N ILE A 281 -3.33 -8.68 27.48
CA ILE A 281 -1.96 -8.98 27.11
C ILE A 281 -1.14 -8.52 28.30
N ARG A 282 -0.52 -9.47 29.01
CA ARG A 282 0.61 -9.19 29.89
C ARG A 282 1.50 -8.22 29.12
N LYS A 283 1.79 -7.08 29.75
CA LYS A 283 2.77 -6.10 29.26
C LYS A 283 4.05 -6.87 28.94
N GLN A 284 4.25 -7.25 27.70
CA GLN A 284 5.58 -7.64 27.24
C GLN A 284 6.36 -6.35 27.08
N LYS A 285 7.39 -6.26 27.94
CA LYS A 285 8.57 -5.42 27.75
C LYS A 285 9.18 -5.76 26.39
N GLU A 286 8.84 -5.02 25.37
CA GLU A 286 9.51 -5.02 24.07
C GLU A 286 9.40 -3.62 23.47
N ASP A 287 10.10 -2.70 24.11
CA ASP A 287 10.59 -1.45 23.51
C ASP A 287 11.92 -1.14 24.22
N ARG A 288 12.94 -1.90 23.85
CA ARG A 288 14.36 -1.51 24.00
C ARG A 288 15.08 -1.72 22.67
#